data_f639e7e08b8d245ee249514e01bab108
#
_entry.id   f639e7e08b8d245ee249514e01bab108
#
_cell.length_a   1.000
_cell.length_b   1.000
_cell.length_c   1.000
_cell.angle_alpha   90.00
_cell.angle_beta   90.00
_cell.angle_gamma   90.00
#
_symmetry.space_group_name_H-M   'P 1'
#
loop_
_entity.id
_entity.type
_entity.pdbx_description
1 polymer ?
#
loop_
_entity_poly.entity_id
_entity_poly.type
_entity_poly.pdbx_seq_one_letter_code
_entity_poly.pdbx_strand_id
1 'polypeptide(L)'
;MSTLHNTAYCAILTLCHLAAPMPNAMRDLLITRATVLLPNEVAENHAVAIQGGRIIALGQAAESFDQLPTLDLQGDWLVPGFIDLQVNGGGGVLFNDAPTLETLRCMLDAHRRFGTTRLLPTLISSEPARMQAAIDAVREAQSAGLQGVLGLHLEGPFLNPLRRGVHDAAQFRSLTLDDVDRLCAANCGHLMLTLAPELQAPELIARLAAAQVRVMIGHSAADIDTARAALRAGARGFTHLFNAMPPWQGRAPGVLGAALLDDDSYVGLIVDGHHLHPASIDLALRCKPRGRCVLVTDAMSTVGSTLQQFQFGSQTVTLRNGCLKTDDGTLAGSALDMISAVKLCIQQHGLAPEDAFRMASTWPADLLGRADLGRIAPGASADLLRLSPDLQVKASWLSGAMQTHV
;
A
#
# COMPACT_ATOMS: atom_id res chain seq x y z
N MET A 1 0.55 20.28 -27.98
CA MET A 1 -0.14 19.79 -26.77
C MET A 1 0.81 19.31 -25.67
N SER A 2 2.10 19.06 -25.92
CA SER A 2 3.08 18.56 -24.92
C SER A 2 3.62 19.64 -23.94
N THR A 3 3.56 20.92 -24.27
CA THR A 3 4.14 22.02 -23.48
C THR A 3 3.28 22.46 -22.28
N LEU A 4 1.96 22.34 -22.37
CA LEU A 4 1.03 22.71 -21.29
C LEU A 4 1.01 21.67 -20.14
N HIS A 5 1.21 20.38 -20.46
CA HIS A 5 1.32 19.31 -19.46
C HIS A 5 2.59 19.44 -18.59
N ASN A 6 3.71 19.80 -19.21
CA ASN A 6 4.98 19.97 -18.50
C ASN A 6 4.98 21.16 -17.54
N THR A 7 4.23 22.24 -17.84
CA THR A 7 4.17 23.44 -17.00
C THR A 7 3.30 23.22 -15.75
N ALA A 8 2.17 22.52 -15.88
CA ALA A 8 1.31 22.17 -14.73
C ALA A 8 1.97 21.15 -13.81
N TYR A 9 2.64 20.15 -14.36
CA TYR A 9 3.40 19.15 -13.61
C TYR A 9 4.56 19.78 -12.83
N CYS A 10 5.31 20.69 -13.47
CA CYS A 10 6.39 21.44 -12.82
C CYS A 10 5.89 22.36 -11.70
N ALA A 11 4.70 22.98 -11.86
CA ALA A 11 4.09 23.82 -10.83
C ALA A 11 3.61 23.02 -9.61
N ILE A 12 3.07 21.80 -9.81
CA ILE A 12 2.64 20.90 -8.72
C ILE A 12 3.86 20.42 -7.93
N LEU A 13 4.93 20.02 -8.61
CA LEU A 13 6.18 19.59 -7.96
C LEU A 13 6.83 20.74 -7.15
N THR A 14 6.71 21.97 -7.59
CA THR A 14 7.25 23.15 -6.87
C THR A 14 6.50 23.41 -5.55
N LEU A 15 5.22 23.08 -5.45
CA LEU A 15 4.42 23.22 -4.23
C LEU A 15 4.72 22.13 -3.19
N CYS A 16 5.24 20.98 -3.59
CA CYS A 16 5.66 19.89 -2.68
C CYS A 16 7.00 20.17 -1.96
N HIS A 17 7.71 21.26 -2.28
CA HIS A 17 9.05 21.56 -1.77
C HIS A 17 9.09 22.23 -0.39
N LEU A 18 8.00 22.44 0.32
CA LEU A 18 7.93 23.31 1.50
C LEU A 18 7.97 22.64 2.88
N ALA A 19 8.26 21.36 2.98
CA ALA A 19 8.54 20.76 4.28
C ALA A 19 10.06 20.61 4.47
N ALA A 20 10.68 21.58 5.12
CA ALA A 20 12.05 21.44 5.61
C ALA A 20 12.14 20.23 6.56
N PRO A 21 13.23 19.44 6.53
CA PRO A 21 13.41 18.34 7.48
C PRO A 21 13.36 18.91 8.91
N MET A 22 12.43 18.41 9.73
CA MET A 22 12.31 18.80 11.13
C MET A 22 13.63 18.50 11.86
N PRO A 23 14.08 19.38 12.77
CA PRO A 23 15.33 19.17 13.51
C PRO A 23 15.32 17.86 14.27
N ASN A 24 16.47 17.23 14.43
CA ASN A 24 16.70 15.95 15.13
C ASN A 24 16.11 15.87 16.56
N ALA A 25 15.73 17.00 17.16
CA ALA A 25 15.25 17.12 18.54
C ALA A 25 13.90 16.45 18.85
N MET A 26 13.12 15.99 17.84
CA MET A 26 11.80 15.35 18.05
C MET A 26 11.79 13.84 17.79
N ARG A 27 12.93 13.20 17.66
CA ARG A 27 12.99 11.74 17.46
C ARG A 27 12.99 10.94 18.74
N ASP A 28 13.22 11.61 19.87
CA ASP A 28 13.26 11.02 21.21
C ASP A 28 12.07 11.61 21.98
N LEU A 29 11.14 10.76 22.43
CA LEU A 29 9.85 11.19 22.96
C LEU A 29 9.27 10.14 23.89
N LEU A 30 8.69 10.58 25.01
CA LEU A 30 7.82 9.79 25.84
C LEU A 30 6.36 10.15 25.51
N ILE A 31 5.62 9.20 24.95
CA ILE A 31 4.18 9.33 24.72
C ILE A 31 3.47 8.76 25.95
N THR A 32 2.48 9.49 26.49
CA THR A 32 1.74 9.06 27.69
C THR A 32 0.23 9.14 27.46
N ARG A 33 -0.51 8.44 28.31
CA ARG A 33 -1.98 8.41 28.34
C ARG A 33 -2.63 8.14 26.99
N ALA A 34 -2.05 7.18 26.23
CA ALA A 34 -2.58 6.74 24.95
C ALA A 34 -3.43 5.48 25.09
N THR A 35 -4.39 5.29 24.19
CA THR A 35 -4.99 3.99 23.88
C THR A 35 -4.13 3.32 22.82
N VAL A 36 -3.28 2.38 23.20
CA VAL A 36 -2.21 1.82 22.34
C VAL A 36 -2.63 0.49 21.73
N LEU A 37 -2.53 0.35 20.42
CA LEU A 37 -2.67 -0.93 19.73
C LEU A 37 -1.36 -1.72 19.85
N LEU A 38 -1.30 -2.60 20.82
CA LEU A 38 -0.21 -3.57 20.98
C LEU A 38 -0.40 -4.79 20.06
N PRO A 39 0.61 -5.63 19.84
CA PRO A 39 0.50 -6.79 18.94
C PRO A 39 -0.67 -7.73 19.28
N ASN A 40 -0.97 -7.95 20.56
CA ASN A 40 -1.96 -8.93 21.00
C ASN A 40 -3.17 -8.33 21.72
N GLU A 41 -3.12 -7.06 22.11
CA GLU A 41 -4.17 -6.40 22.89
C GLU A 41 -4.26 -4.90 22.59
N VAL A 42 -5.29 -4.26 23.09
CA VAL A 42 -5.40 -2.81 23.20
C VAL A 42 -5.18 -2.42 24.66
N ALA A 43 -4.19 -1.57 24.90
CA ALA A 43 -3.85 -1.10 26.26
C ALA A 43 -4.26 0.37 26.43
N GLU A 44 -5.14 0.63 27.40
CA GLU A 44 -5.57 1.99 27.73
C GLU A 44 -4.58 2.66 28.68
N ASN A 45 -4.52 3.99 28.66
CA ASN A 45 -3.65 4.81 29.51
C ASN A 45 -2.19 4.33 29.52
N HIS A 46 -1.69 3.98 28.33
CA HIS A 46 -0.39 3.31 28.18
C HIS A 46 0.68 4.31 27.72
N ALA A 47 1.94 4.07 28.17
CA ALA A 47 3.08 4.87 27.79
C ALA A 47 3.93 4.16 26.71
N VAL A 48 4.57 4.95 25.83
CA VAL A 48 5.49 4.47 24.81
C VAL A 48 6.70 5.38 24.76
N ALA A 49 7.89 4.83 25.00
CA ALA A 49 9.15 5.56 24.88
C ALA A 49 9.81 5.30 23.52
N ILE A 50 10.19 6.38 22.86
CA ILE A 50 10.84 6.38 21.54
C ILE A 50 12.23 7.00 21.69
N GLN A 51 13.23 6.35 21.12
CA GLN A 51 14.58 6.89 21.05
C GLN A 51 15.27 6.44 19.75
N GLY A 52 15.96 7.37 19.09
CA GLY A 52 16.65 7.09 17.83
C GLY A 52 15.73 6.57 16.71
N GLY A 53 14.44 6.96 16.74
CA GLY A 53 13.45 6.53 15.76
C GLY A 53 12.92 5.11 15.97
N ARG A 54 13.17 4.49 17.14
CA ARG A 54 12.67 3.17 17.52
C ARG A 54 11.90 3.22 18.82
N ILE A 55 10.96 2.32 18.98
CA ILE A 55 10.27 2.08 20.24
C ILE A 55 11.24 1.32 21.15
N ILE A 56 11.54 1.88 22.34
CA ILE A 56 12.51 1.28 23.28
C ILE A 56 11.83 0.64 24.49
N ALA A 57 10.66 1.15 24.91
CA ALA A 57 9.93 0.62 26.05
C ALA A 57 8.43 0.90 25.96
N LEU A 58 7.63 0.14 26.69
CA LEU A 58 6.17 0.22 26.74
C LEU A 58 5.68 0.18 28.20
N GLY A 59 4.53 0.81 28.47
CA GLY A 59 3.87 0.81 29.78
C GLY A 59 4.75 1.35 30.88
N GLN A 60 4.73 0.72 32.06
CA GLN A 60 5.50 1.14 33.21
C GLN A 60 7.02 1.25 32.94
N ALA A 61 7.55 0.36 32.08
CA ALA A 61 8.96 0.46 31.68
C ALA A 61 9.23 1.73 30.86
N ALA A 62 8.28 2.22 30.08
CA ALA A 62 8.43 3.48 29.35
C ALA A 62 8.41 4.69 30.28
N GLU A 63 7.66 4.65 31.36
CA GLU A 63 7.55 5.75 32.33
C GLU A 63 8.91 6.05 33.03
N SER A 64 9.84 5.11 33.04
CA SER A 64 11.20 5.33 33.57
C SER A 64 12.07 6.24 32.68
N PHE A 65 11.60 6.59 31.48
CA PHE A 65 12.25 7.54 30.56
C PHE A 65 11.70 8.97 30.71
N ASP A 66 11.43 9.40 31.94
CA ASP A 66 10.84 10.71 32.30
C ASP A 66 11.69 11.93 31.91
N GLN A 67 12.99 11.71 31.64
CA GLN A 67 13.88 12.72 31.08
C GLN A 67 13.63 13.06 29.61
N LEU A 68 12.85 12.23 28.87
CA LEU A 68 12.49 12.52 27.49
C LEU A 68 11.40 13.60 27.43
N PRO A 69 11.36 14.43 26.35
CA PRO A 69 10.22 15.27 26.09
C PRO A 69 8.93 14.46 26.11
N THR A 70 7.89 14.94 26.80
CA THR A 70 6.65 14.19 26.98
C THR A 70 5.55 14.74 26.11
N LEU A 71 4.81 13.84 25.43
CA LEU A 71 3.60 14.14 24.68
C LEU A 71 2.43 13.36 25.28
N ASP A 72 1.47 14.08 25.83
CA ASP A 72 0.27 13.54 26.39
C ASP A 72 -0.82 13.39 25.32
N LEU A 73 -1.28 12.18 25.06
CA LEU A 73 -2.32 11.93 24.05
C LEU A 73 -3.75 12.04 24.56
N GLN A 74 -3.95 12.18 25.89
CA GLN A 74 -5.28 12.40 26.51
C GLN A 74 -6.33 11.35 26.11
N GLY A 75 -5.92 10.10 25.93
CA GLY A 75 -6.79 8.99 25.55
C GLY A 75 -6.93 8.76 24.03
N ASP A 76 -6.35 9.61 23.18
CA ASP A 76 -6.31 9.34 21.75
C ASP A 76 -5.65 7.98 21.45
N TRP A 77 -6.01 7.41 20.31
CA TRP A 77 -5.38 6.20 19.81
C TRP A 77 -3.93 6.44 19.42
N LEU A 78 -3.05 5.52 19.78
CA LEU A 78 -1.73 5.37 19.23
C LEU A 78 -1.67 4.01 18.51
N VAL A 79 -1.63 4.02 17.20
CA VAL A 79 -1.60 2.83 16.37
C VAL A 79 -0.35 2.81 15.49
N PRO A 80 0.09 1.65 14.97
CA PRO A 80 1.17 1.61 13.98
C PRO A 80 0.80 2.42 12.74
N GLY A 81 1.77 3.08 12.15
CA GLY A 81 1.63 3.75 10.87
C GLY A 81 1.18 2.80 9.77
N PHE A 82 0.27 3.23 8.91
CA PHE A 82 -0.25 2.39 7.85
C PHE A 82 0.80 2.14 6.76
N ILE A 83 0.71 0.96 6.15
CA ILE A 83 1.56 0.49 5.06
C ILE A 83 0.67 0.16 3.88
N ASP A 84 0.81 0.89 2.79
CA ASP A 84 0.05 0.68 1.57
C ASP A 84 0.90 0.01 0.50
N LEU A 85 0.46 -1.16 0.05
CA LEU A 85 1.22 -1.98 -0.89
C LEU A 85 0.87 -1.71 -2.37
N GLN A 86 -0.10 -0.84 -2.64
CA GLN A 86 -0.54 -0.51 -4.00
C GLN A 86 -0.98 0.95 -4.08
N VAL A 87 -0.08 1.81 -4.57
CA VAL A 87 -0.28 3.27 -4.68
C VAL A 87 0.25 3.78 -6.02
N ASN A 88 -0.64 4.15 -6.93
CA ASN A 88 -0.28 4.60 -8.29
C ASN A 88 0.07 6.08 -8.35
N GLY A 89 -0.46 6.88 -7.40
CA GLY A 89 -0.27 8.32 -7.36
C GLY A 89 -0.74 8.94 -6.06
N GLY A 90 -0.71 10.27 -6.01
CA GLY A 90 -1.16 11.10 -4.89
C GLY A 90 -0.59 12.50 -5.01
N GLY A 91 -1.22 13.49 -4.36
CA GLY A 91 -0.75 14.88 -4.41
C GLY A 91 -0.81 15.52 -5.79
N GLY A 92 -1.63 14.99 -6.70
CA GLY A 92 -1.76 15.49 -8.06
C GLY A 92 -0.81 14.85 -9.08
N VAL A 93 0.02 13.87 -8.68
CA VAL A 93 0.98 13.20 -9.56
C VAL A 93 0.69 11.70 -9.70
N LEU A 94 1.11 11.11 -10.81
CA LEU A 94 1.10 9.68 -11.07
C LEU A 94 2.53 9.15 -11.23
N PHE A 95 2.83 8.02 -10.61
CA PHE A 95 4.14 7.40 -10.74
C PHE A 95 4.42 6.93 -12.17
N ASN A 96 3.37 6.50 -12.89
CA ASN A 96 3.49 6.13 -14.29
C ASN A 96 3.93 7.28 -15.21
N ASP A 97 3.55 8.52 -14.91
CA ASP A 97 3.87 9.67 -15.76
C ASP A 97 5.36 10.06 -15.62
N ALA A 98 5.84 10.07 -14.37
CA ALA A 98 7.21 10.41 -14.06
C ALA A 98 7.71 9.60 -12.85
N PRO A 99 8.32 8.44 -13.05
CA PRO A 99 8.95 7.67 -11.97
C PRO A 99 10.25 8.35 -11.55
N THR A 100 10.14 9.33 -10.63
CA THR A 100 11.25 10.13 -10.10
C THR A 100 11.20 10.23 -8.59
N LEU A 101 12.32 10.62 -7.96
CA LEU A 101 12.40 10.90 -6.53
C LEU A 101 11.38 11.96 -6.09
N GLU A 102 11.18 13.01 -6.89
CA GLU A 102 10.25 14.10 -6.59
C GLU A 102 8.81 13.60 -6.57
N THR A 103 8.43 12.76 -7.53
CA THR A 103 7.11 12.11 -7.58
C THR A 103 6.90 11.26 -6.33
N LEU A 104 7.90 10.48 -5.91
CA LEU A 104 7.83 9.65 -4.71
C LEU A 104 7.66 10.48 -3.43
N ARG A 105 8.35 11.62 -3.33
CA ARG A 105 8.17 12.57 -2.22
C ARG A 105 6.76 13.12 -2.17
N CYS A 106 6.25 13.59 -3.31
CA CYS A 106 4.90 14.14 -3.42
C CYS A 106 3.83 13.11 -3.03
N MET A 107 3.94 11.88 -3.54
CA MET A 107 3.04 10.78 -3.19
C MET A 107 3.08 10.48 -1.68
N LEU A 108 4.28 10.33 -1.11
CA LEU A 108 4.44 10.02 0.31
C LEU A 108 3.83 11.12 1.19
N ASP A 109 4.10 12.39 0.89
CA ASP A 109 3.56 13.53 1.64
C ASP A 109 2.03 13.61 1.55
N ALA A 110 1.45 13.31 0.39
CA ALA A 110 0.01 13.25 0.21
C ALA A 110 -0.64 12.17 1.07
N HIS A 111 -0.13 10.94 0.99
CA HIS A 111 -0.69 9.79 1.70
C HIS A 111 -0.45 9.83 3.21
N ARG A 112 0.64 10.47 3.65
CA ARG A 112 0.97 10.60 5.06
C ARG A 112 -0.09 11.37 5.86
N ARG A 113 -0.77 12.33 5.24
CA ARG A 113 -1.90 13.07 5.85
C ARG A 113 -3.06 12.16 6.22
N PHE A 114 -3.17 11.01 5.57
CA PHE A 114 -4.22 10.01 5.75
C PHE A 114 -3.72 8.74 6.46
N GLY A 115 -2.55 8.84 7.11
CA GLY A 115 -2.03 7.79 7.98
C GLY A 115 -1.08 6.80 7.30
N THR A 116 -0.89 6.82 5.98
CA THR A 116 0.08 5.97 5.31
C THR A 116 1.49 6.50 5.55
N THR A 117 2.24 5.86 6.42
CA THR A 117 3.63 6.23 6.72
C THR A 117 4.62 5.56 5.78
N ARG A 118 4.25 4.40 5.23
CA ARG A 118 5.08 3.66 4.29
C ARG A 118 4.25 3.13 3.14
N LEU A 119 4.85 3.08 1.95
CA LEU A 119 4.16 2.59 0.76
C LEU A 119 5.10 1.87 -0.22
N LEU A 120 4.48 1.09 -1.12
CA LEU A 120 5.06 0.67 -2.37
C LEU A 120 4.44 1.51 -3.50
N PRO A 121 5.20 2.42 -4.13
CA PRO A 121 4.72 3.07 -5.36
C PRO A 121 4.45 1.98 -6.39
N THR A 122 3.35 2.11 -7.11
CA THR A 122 2.91 1.13 -8.11
C THR A 122 3.11 1.69 -9.50
N LEU A 123 3.86 0.94 -10.32
CA LEU A 123 3.94 1.18 -11.75
C LEU A 123 2.99 0.22 -12.46
N ILE A 124 1.93 0.77 -13.06
CA ILE A 124 1.00 0.02 -13.91
C ILE A 124 1.69 -0.31 -15.23
N SER A 125 1.31 -1.41 -15.86
CA SER A 125 1.87 -1.97 -17.10
C SER A 125 2.55 -0.95 -18.01
N SER A 126 3.83 -1.12 -18.21
CA SER A 126 4.67 -0.17 -18.94
C SER A 126 5.77 -0.90 -19.71
N GLU A 127 6.38 -0.18 -20.62
CA GLU A 127 7.57 -0.65 -21.38
C GLU A 127 8.77 -0.93 -20.47
N PRO A 128 9.71 -1.79 -20.87
CA PRO A 128 10.88 -2.15 -20.07
C PRO A 128 11.74 -0.97 -19.61
N ALA A 129 11.85 0.07 -20.42
CA ALA A 129 12.61 1.27 -20.09
C ALA A 129 11.96 2.04 -18.91
N ARG A 130 10.63 2.14 -18.87
CA ARG A 130 9.92 2.78 -17.77
C ARG A 130 9.93 1.93 -16.50
N MET A 131 9.87 0.61 -16.63
CA MET A 131 10.08 -0.31 -15.50
C MET A 131 11.48 -0.10 -14.88
N GLN A 132 12.50 0.05 -15.71
CA GLN A 132 13.86 0.34 -15.22
C GLN A 132 13.93 1.70 -14.53
N ALA A 133 13.33 2.74 -15.12
CA ALA A 133 13.27 4.07 -14.51
C ALA A 133 12.57 4.05 -13.15
N ALA A 134 11.50 3.26 -12.98
CA ALA A 134 10.83 3.09 -11.69
C ALA A 134 11.74 2.41 -10.64
N ILE A 135 12.48 1.37 -11.04
CA ILE A 135 13.47 0.72 -10.16
C ILE A 135 14.54 1.73 -9.73
N ASP A 136 15.07 2.52 -10.67
CA ASP A 136 16.12 3.49 -10.41
C ASP A 136 15.62 4.64 -9.52
N ALA A 137 14.40 5.12 -9.72
CA ALA A 137 13.77 6.14 -8.87
C ALA A 137 13.62 5.66 -7.40
N VAL A 138 13.23 4.39 -7.19
CA VAL A 138 13.13 3.82 -5.84
C VAL A 138 14.51 3.66 -5.20
N ARG A 139 15.52 3.23 -5.96
CA ARG A 139 16.91 3.17 -5.49
C ARG A 139 17.44 4.56 -5.08
N GLU A 140 17.17 5.56 -5.91
CA GLU A 140 17.52 6.95 -5.62
C GLU A 140 16.82 7.43 -4.34
N ALA A 141 15.51 7.15 -4.18
CA ALA A 141 14.75 7.50 -2.99
C ALA A 141 15.35 6.88 -1.72
N GLN A 142 15.74 5.60 -1.77
CA GLN A 142 16.38 4.91 -0.65
C GLN A 142 17.76 5.50 -0.34
N SER A 143 18.55 5.78 -1.37
CA SER A 143 19.89 6.40 -1.23
C SER A 143 19.79 7.82 -0.67
N ALA A 144 18.74 8.56 -1.01
CA ALA A 144 18.43 9.87 -0.46
C ALA A 144 17.81 9.84 0.94
N GLY A 145 17.64 8.66 1.54
CA GLY A 145 17.07 8.48 2.89
C GLY A 145 15.57 8.71 2.97
N LEU A 146 14.82 8.59 1.88
CA LEU A 146 13.35 8.69 1.86
C LEU A 146 12.73 7.41 2.44
N GLN A 147 12.65 7.33 3.76
CA GLN A 147 12.33 6.11 4.50
C GLN A 147 10.90 5.57 4.28
N GLY A 148 9.96 6.40 3.83
CA GLY A 148 8.57 6.01 3.58
C GLY A 148 8.39 5.09 2.37
N VAL A 149 9.36 5.03 1.46
CA VAL A 149 9.33 4.17 0.27
C VAL A 149 10.00 2.84 0.61
N LEU A 150 9.21 1.77 0.75
CA LEU A 150 9.71 0.44 1.12
C LEU A 150 10.31 -0.34 -0.05
N GLY A 151 9.93 0.00 -1.25
CA GLY A 151 10.27 -0.72 -2.46
C GLY A 151 9.38 -0.32 -3.63
N LEU A 152 9.06 -1.27 -4.51
CA LEU A 152 8.30 -1.06 -5.73
C LEU A 152 7.24 -2.14 -5.90
N HIS A 153 6.04 -1.76 -6.34
CA HIS A 153 5.06 -2.68 -6.89
C HIS A 153 4.99 -2.49 -8.41
N LEU A 154 5.25 -3.56 -9.16
CA LEU A 154 5.02 -3.62 -10.61
C LEU A 154 3.69 -4.34 -10.85
N GLU A 155 2.67 -3.62 -11.30
CA GLU A 155 1.39 -4.20 -11.67
C GLU A 155 1.37 -4.49 -13.15
N GLY A 156 1.83 -5.69 -13.52
CA GLY A 156 2.11 -6.08 -14.90
C GLY A 156 3.55 -5.72 -15.35
N PRO A 157 3.81 -5.79 -16.67
CA PRO A 157 2.90 -6.00 -17.81
C PRO A 157 2.55 -7.46 -18.14
N PHE A 158 2.81 -8.40 -17.26
CA PHE A 158 2.63 -9.84 -17.46
C PHE A 158 1.19 -10.28 -17.16
N LEU A 159 0.20 -9.56 -17.69
CA LEU A 159 -1.23 -9.65 -17.36
C LEU A 159 -2.03 -10.25 -18.51
N ASN A 160 -3.25 -10.75 -18.21
CA ASN A 160 -4.15 -11.30 -19.20
C ASN A 160 -4.95 -10.18 -19.90
N PRO A 161 -4.88 -10.04 -21.25
CA PRO A 161 -5.62 -9.02 -21.99
C PRO A 161 -7.13 -9.04 -21.77
N LEU A 162 -7.71 -10.20 -21.44
CA LEU A 162 -9.15 -10.34 -21.14
C LEU A 162 -9.52 -9.71 -19.79
N ARG A 163 -8.53 -9.36 -18.97
CA ARG A 163 -8.67 -8.80 -17.60
C ARG A 163 -7.87 -7.51 -17.43
N ARG A 164 -7.75 -6.75 -18.51
CA ARG A 164 -6.85 -5.58 -18.58
C ARG A 164 -7.23 -4.43 -17.63
N GLY A 165 -8.52 -4.27 -17.25
CA GLY A 165 -8.96 -3.05 -16.57
C GLY A 165 -8.61 -1.79 -17.37
N VAL A 166 -7.95 -0.82 -16.74
CA VAL A 166 -7.47 0.42 -17.39
C VAL A 166 -6.08 0.30 -18.00
N HIS A 167 -5.40 -0.84 -17.82
CA HIS A 167 -4.07 -1.03 -18.38
C HIS A 167 -4.10 -0.98 -19.91
N ASP A 168 -3.03 -0.43 -20.50
CA ASP A 168 -2.81 -0.48 -21.94
C ASP A 168 -2.38 -1.91 -22.35
N ALA A 169 -3.29 -2.62 -23.03
CA ALA A 169 -3.02 -3.99 -23.47
C ALA A 169 -1.86 -4.10 -24.48
N ALA A 170 -1.46 -2.99 -25.13
CA ALA A 170 -0.29 -2.96 -26.01
C ALA A 170 1.03 -3.19 -25.25
N GLN A 171 1.05 -2.97 -23.93
CA GLN A 171 2.20 -3.23 -23.06
C GLN A 171 2.28 -4.69 -22.61
N PHE A 172 1.22 -5.49 -22.78
CA PHE A 172 1.16 -6.85 -22.25
C PHE A 172 2.06 -7.80 -23.01
N ARG A 173 2.77 -8.63 -22.26
CA ARG A 173 3.67 -9.64 -22.77
C ARG A 173 3.89 -10.75 -21.74
N SER A 174 4.39 -11.86 -22.20
CA SER A 174 4.83 -12.94 -21.30
C SER A 174 6.15 -12.58 -20.61
N LEU A 175 6.33 -13.12 -19.42
CA LEU A 175 7.56 -13.02 -18.64
C LEU A 175 8.67 -13.82 -19.33
N THR A 176 9.83 -13.23 -19.50
CA THR A 176 11.03 -13.87 -20.06
C THR A 176 12.06 -14.14 -18.97
N LEU A 177 13.08 -14.97 -19.29
CA LEU A 177 14.22 -15.18 -18.39
C LEU A 177 14.98 -13.89 -18.13
N ASP A 178 15.15 -13.02 -19.13
CA ASP A 178 15.81 -11.72 -19.00
C ASP A 178 15.03 -10.79 -18.05
N ASP A 179 13.69 -10.85 -18.06
CA ASP A 179 12.87 -10.12 -17.11
C ASP A 179 13.11 -10.62 -15.69
N VAL A 180 13.08 -11.94 -15.50
CA VAL A 180 13.34 -12.54 -14.19
C VAL A 180 14.72 -12.14 -13.68
N ASP A 181 15.75 -12.22 -14.50
CA ASP A 181 17.12 -11.84 -14.11
C ASP A 181 17.21 -10.37 -13.69
N ARG A 182 16.59 -9.46 -14.47
CA ARG A 182 16.50 -8.04 -14.13
C ARG A 182 15.73 -7.78 -12.84
N LEU A 183 14.59 -8.42 -12.67
CA LEU A 183 13.75 -8.25 -11.47
C LEU A 183 14.44 -8.81 -10.23
N CYS A 184 15.09 -9.97 -10.32
CA CYS A 184 15.90 -10.54 -9.24
C CYS A 184 17.08 -9.64 -8.83
N ALA A 185 17.66 -8.90 -9.78
CA ALA A 185 18.78 -7.98 -9.56
C ALA A 185 18.32 -6.53 -9.26
N ALA A 186 17.02 -6.27 -9.10
CA ALA A 186 16.47 -4.92 -8.99
C ALA A 186 17.02 -4.12 -7.80
N ASN A 187 17.35 -4.74 -6.67
CA ASN A 187 17.91 -4.09 -5.47
C ASN A 187 17.24 -2.75 -5.09
N CYS A 188 15.91 -2.71 -5.18
CA CYS A 188 15.08 -1.54 -4.89
C CYS A 188 14.25 -1.72 -3.59
N GLY A 189 14.77 -2.46 -2.62
CA GLY A 189 14.03 -2.84 -1.41
C GLY A 189 13.08 -4.00 -1.69
N HIS A 190 11.83 -3.89 -1.21
CA HIS A 190 10.81 -4.91 -1.47
C HIS A 190 10.27 -4.77 -2.89
N LEU A 191 10.42 -5.80 -3.71
CA LEU A 191 9.79 -5.85 -5.01
C LEU A 191 8.54 -6.73 -4.95
N MET A 192 7.39 -6.17 -5.30
CA MET A 192 6.13 -6.86 -5.50
C MET A 192 5.82 -6.89 -7.00
N LEU A 193 5.35 -8.02 -7.51
CA LEU A 193 5.00 -8.19 -8.92
C LEU A 193 3.63 -8.83 -9.05
N THR A 194 2.69 -8.13 -9.68
CA THR A 194 1.40 -8.69 -10.07
C THR A 194 1.48 -9.28 -11.48
N LEU A 195 1.05 -10.53 -11.63
CA LEU A 195 1.02 -11.24 -12.90
C LEU A 195 -0.19 -12.18 -13.03
N ALA A 196 -0.51 -12.54 -14.28
CA ALA A 196 -1.50 -13.56 -14.64
C ALA A 196 -0.80 -14.90 -14.85
N PRO A 197 -0.94 -15.87 -13.92
CA PRO A 197 -0.15 -17.09 -13.93
C PRO A 197 -0.43 -18.02 -15.10
N GLU A 198 -1.62 -17.94 -15.70
CA GLU A 198 -1.99 -18.73 -16.89
C GLU A 198 -1.17 -18.40 -18.13
N LEU A 199 -0.46 -17.28 -18.11
CA LEU A 199 0.40 -16.81 -19.19
C LEU A 199 1.90 -16.97 -18.89
N GLN A 200 2.25 -17.53 -17.72
CA GLN A 200 3.61 -17.62 -17.25
C GLN A 200 4.01 -19.07 -16.93
N ALA A 201 5.26 -19.40 -17.17
CA ALA A 201 5.80 -20.69 -16.73
C ALA A 201 5.97 -20.69 -15.19
N PRO A 202 5.47 -21.72 -14.48
CA PRO A 202 5.59 -21.81 -13.02
C PRO A 202 7.03 -21.71 -12.50
N GLU A 203 8.00 -22.20 -13.29
CA GLU A 203 9.42 -22.16 -12.95
C GLU A 203 9.96 -20.74 -12.85
N LEU A 204 9.43 -19.79 -13.66
CA LEU A 204 9.78 -18.37 -13.60
C LEU A 204 9.21 -17.74 -12.33
N ILE A 205 7.98 -18.11 -11.94
CA ILE A 205 7.37 -17.68 -10.67
C ILE A 205 8.22 -18.18 -9.50
N ALA A 206 8.62 -19.47 -9.52
CA ALA A 206 9.46 -20.04 -8.47
C ALA A 206 10.82 -19.33 -8.35
N ARG A 207 11.44 -18.95 -9.48
CA ARG A 207 12.70 -18.21 -9.49
C ARG A 207 12.56 -16.80 -8.90
N LEU A 208 11.51 -16.07 -9.25
CA LEU A 208 11.19 -14.77 -8.65
C LEU A 208 10.96 -14.91 -7.13
N ALA A 209 10.16 -15.88 -6.71
CA ALA A 209 9.88 -16.13 -5.30
C ALA A 209 11.15 -16.48 -4.50
N ALA A 210 12.04 -17.31 -5.06
CA ALA A 210 13.34 -17.65 -4.47
C ALA A 210 14.23 -16.41 -4.27
N ALA A 211 14.14 -15.43 -5.18
CA ALA A 211 14.83 -14.13 -5.08
C ALA A 211 14.08 -13.12 -4.20
N GLN A 212 13.09 -13.56 -3.42
CA GLN A 212 12.31 -12.73 -2.50
C GLN A 212 11.42 -11.67 -3.19
N VAL A 213 11.16 -11.78 -4.49
CA VAL A 213 10.11 -11.00 -5.16
C VAL A 213 8.75 -11.49 -4.64
N ARG A 214 7.90 -10.58 -4.19
CA ARG A 214 6.55 -10.90 -3.70
C ARG A 214 5.60 -11.01 -4.90
N VAL A 215 5.51 -12.22 -5.47
CA VAL A 215 4.62 -12.47 -6.63
C VAL A 215 3.18 -12.52 -6.14
N MET A 216 2.33 -11.69 -6.76
CA MET A 216 0.89 -11.63 -6.54
C MET A 216 0.16 -12.02 -7.82
N ILE A 217 -0.95 -12.74 -7.68
CA ILE A 217 -1.82 -13.12 -8.79
C ILE A 217 -2.87 -12.01 -8.97
N GLY A 218 -2.95 -11.44 -10.16
CA GLY A 218 -3.93 -10.40 -10.48
C GLY A 218 -4.12 -10.24 -11.99
N HIS A 219 -5.19 -9.57 -12.39
CA HIS A 219 -5.55 -9.39 -13.81
C HIS A 219 -5.50 -10.72 -14.58
N SER A 220 -6.12 -11.73 -14.01
CA SER A 220 -5.96 -13.14 -14.39
C SER A 220 -7.32 -13.76 -14.67
N ALA A 221 -7.37 -14.63 -15.67
CA ALA A 221 -8.48 -15.50 -15.98
C ALA A 221 -8.15 -16.99 -15.67
N ALA A 222 -7.13 -17.22 -14.81
CA ALA A 222 -6.69 -18.56 -14.46
C ALA A 222 -7.83 -19.41 -13.89
N ASP A 223 -7.82 -20.70 -14.22
CA ASP A 223 -8.58 -21.69 -13.49
C ASP A 223 -7.98 -21.92 -12.08
N ILE A 224 -8.70 -22.67 -11.25
CA ILE A 224 -8.29 -22.89 -9.86
C ILE A 224 -6.96 -23.65 -9.77
N ASP A 225 -6.72 -24.61 -10.67
CA ASP A 225 -5.54 -25.47 -10.63
C ASP A 225 -4.28 -24.71 -11.05
N THR A 226 -4.39 -23.84 -12.05
CA THR A 226 -3.34 -22.92 -12.49
C THR A 226 -2.99 -21.92 -11.39
N ALA A 227 -4.00 -21.30 -10.75
CA ALA A 227 -3.76 -20.38 -9.64
C ALA A 227 -3.09 -21.08 -8.44
N ARG A 228 -3.53 -22.29 -8.10
CA ARG A 228 -2.89 -23.12 -7.06
C ARG A 228 -1.47 -23.54 -7.42
N ALA A 229 -1.20 -23.83 -8.70
CA ALA A 229 0.16 -24.14 -9.16
C ALA A 229 1.09 -22.92 -8.96
N ALA A 230 0.62 -21.70 -9.22
CA ALA A 230 1.37 -20.47 -8.96
C ALA A 230 1.63 -20.27 -7.46
N LEU A 231 0.66 -20.55 -6.58
CA LEU A 231 0.86 -20.51 -5.12
C LEU A 231 1.92 -21.53 -4.68
N ARG A 232 1.87 -22.78 -5.19
CA ARG A 232 2.91 -23.78 -4.92
C ARG A 232 4.28 -23.37 -5.46
N ALA A 233 4.34 -22.60 -6.55
CA ALA A 233 5.56 -22.03 -7.09
C ALA A 233 6.10 -20.85 -6.27
N GLY A 234 5.35 -20.37 -5.25
CA GLY A 234 5.78 -19.36 -4.32
C GLY A 234 5.09 -18.00 -4.47
N ALA A 235 4.03 -17.89 -5.29
CA ALA A 235 3.18 -16.70 -5.25
C ALA A 235 2.60 -16.50 -3.84
N ARG A 236 2.52 -15.25 -3.37
CA ARG A 236 2.20 -14.92 -1.98
C ARG A 236 0.76 -14.50 -1.75
N GLY A 237 0.02 -14.22 -2.82
CA GLY A 237 -1.36 -13.77 -2.67
C GLY A 237 -1.98 -13.24 -3.96
N PHE A 238 -3.03 -12.44 -3.78
CA PHE A 238 -3.85 -11.93 -4.87
C PHE A 238 -4.00 -10.41 -4.75
N THR A 239 -3.75 -9.71 -5.86
CA THR A 239 -3.90 -8.27 -5.98
C THR A 239 -5.40 -7.93 -6.03
N HIS A 240 -5.84 -6.89 -5.32
CA HIS A 240 -7.19 -6.32 -5.30
C HIS A 240 -8.31 -7.34 -5.61
N LEU A 241 -8.45 -8.33 -4.71
CA LEU A 241 -9.36 -9.48 -4.85
C LEU A 241 -10.72 -9.06 -5.42
N PHE A 242 -11.29 -9.87 -6.30
CA PHE A 242 -12.50 -9.68 -7.11
C PHE A 242 -12.34 -8.74 -8.32
N ASN A 243 -11.42 -7.78 -8.28
CA ASN A 243 -11.22 -6.85 -9.38
C ASN A 243 -10.35 -7.49 -10.47
N ALA A 244 -10.71 -7.27 -11.74
CA ALA A 244 -10.04 -7.85 -12.90
C ALA A 244 -9.91 -9.40 -12.83
N MET A 245 -10.90 -10.06 -12.25
CA MET A 245 -11.01 -11.52 -12.11
C MET A 245 -12.35 -12.02 -12.70
N PRO A 246 -12.44 -13.26 -13.20
CA PRO A 246 -13.72 -13.86 -13.58
C PRO A 246 -14.65 -13.99 -12.36
N PRO A 247 -15.97 -13.89 -12.55
CA PRO A 247 -16.91 -14.15 -11.47
C PRO A 247 -16.84 -15.61 -11.03
N TRP A 248 -17.11 -15.89 -9.75
CA TRP A 248 -17.24 -17.24 -9.23
C TRP A 248 -18.33 -18.01 -9.96
N GLN A 249 -18.04 -19.22 -10.36
CA GLN A 249 -19.00 -20.17 -10.92
C GLN A 249 -18.88 -21.52 -10.18
N GLY A 250 -20.02 -22.14 -9.85
CA GLY A 250 -20.05 -23.37 -9.06
C GLY A 250 -19.25 -24.54 -9.64
N ARG A 251 -19.07 -24.59 -10.96
CA ARG A 251 -18.27 -25.63 -11.66
C ARG A 251 -16.91 -25.13 -12.13
N ALA A 252 -16.65 -23.83 -12.06
CA ALA A 252 -15.40 -23.19 -12.44
C ALA A 252 -15.10 -22.04 -11.47
N PRO A 253 -14.66 -22.35 -10.23
CA PRO A 253 -14.44 -21.33 -9.20
C PRO A 253 -13.25 -20.39 -9.53
N GLY A 254 -12.39 -20.79 -10.43
CA GLY A 254 -11.33 -19.95 -11.00
C GLY A 254 -10.34 -19.42 -9.97
N VAL A 255 -9.74 -18.30 -10.32
CA VAL A 255 -8.78 -17.58 -9.48
C VAL A 255 -9.40 -17.15 -8.13
N LEU A 256 -10.69 -16.77 -8.09
CA LEU A 256 -11.38 -16.43 -6.85
C LEU A 256 -11.50 -17.65 -5.92
N GLY A 257 -11.78 -18.83 -6.46
CA GLY A 257 -11.80 -20.08 -5.68
C GLY A 257 -10.45 -20.38 -5.07
N ALA A 258 -9.36 -20.22 -5.83
CA ALA A 258 -8.02 -20.39 -5.28
C ALA A 258 -7.74 -19.39 -4.15
N ALA A 259 -8.09 -18.11 -4.35
CA ALA A 259 -7.84 -17.05 -3.38
C ALA A 259 -8.58 -17.25 -2.05
N LEU A 260 -9.87 -17.59 -2.12
CA LEU A 260 -10.74 -17.70 -0.94
C LEU A 260 -10.52 -19.01 -0.14
N LEU A 261 -10.02 -20.07 -0.80
CA LEU A 261 -9.84 -21.37 -0.19
C LEU A 261 -8.40 -21.66 0.26
N ASP A 262 -7.44 -20.82 -0.08
CA ASP A 262 -6.06 -20.96 0.35
C ASP A 262 -5.82 -20.16 1.63
N ASP A 263 -5.46 -20.84 2.72
CA ASP A 263 -5.31 -20.23 4.05
C ASP A 263 -3.99 -19.46 4.21
N ASP A 264 -2.99 -19.72 3.38
CA ASP A 264 -1.65 -19.13 3.51
C ASP A 264 -1.44 -17.87 2.69
N SER A 265 -2.19 -17.72 1.60
CA SER A 265 -2.06 -16.57 0.72
C SER A 265 -2.76 -15.32 1.27
N TYR A 266 -2.22 -14.16 0.92
CA TYR A 266 -2.80 -12.87 1.24
C TYR A 266 -3.74 -12.39 0.12
N VAL A 267 -4.70 -11.56 0.49
CA VAL A 267 -5.58 -10.89 -0.48
C VAL A 267 -5.59 -9.37 -0.22
N GLY A 268 -5.33 -8.57 -1.25
CA GLY A 268 -5.53 -7.13 -1.21
C GLY A 268 -7.01 -6.78 -1.36
N LEU A 269 -7.51 -5.85 -0.56
CA LEU A 269 -8.90 -5.39 -0.61
C LEU A 269 -8.94 -3.86 -0.77
N ILE A 270 -9.66 -3.38 -1.79
CA ILE A 270 -9.98 -1.96 -1.98
C ILE A 270 -11.36 -1.75 -1.35
N VAL A 271 -11.39 -1.10 -0.16
CA VAL A 271 -12.62 -0.87 0.59
C VAL A 271 -13.01 0.60 0.47
N ASP A 272 -13.57 0.97 -0.69
CA ASP A 272 -13.96 2.35 -1.04
C ASP A 272 -15.47 2.51 -1.29
N GLY A 273 -16.24 1.41 -1.19
CA GLY A 273 -17.68 1.39 -1.50
C GLY A 273 -18.02 1.41 -3.00
N HIS A 274 -17.01 1.35 -3.89
CA HIS A 274 -17.20 1.40 -5.35
C HIS A 274 -16.64 0.15 -6.05
N HIS A 275 -15.46 -0.32 -5.65
CA HIS A 275 -14.81 -1.49 -6.24
C HIS A 275 -15.50 -2.79 -5.87
N LEU A 276 -16.01 -2.89 -4.64
CA LEU A 276 -16.60 -4.10 -4.12
C LEU A 276 -17.97 -3.83 -3.49
N HIS A 277 -18.90 -4.73 -3.79
CA HIS A 277 -20.15 -4.78 -3.02
C HIS A 277 -19.83 -5.21 -1.57
N PRO A 278 -20.46 -4.65 -0.53
CA PRO A 278 -20.20 -5.01 0.86
C PRO A 278 -20.21 -6.52 1.12
N ALA A 279 -21.14 -7.27 0.55
CA ALA A 279 -21.18 -8.73 0.69
C ALA A 279 -19.94 -9.46 0.15
N SER A 280 -19.22 -8.89 -0.83
CA SER A 280 -17.98 -9.47 -1.35
C SER A 280 -16.83 -9.28 -0.36
N ILE A 281 -16.78 -8.14 0.32
CA ILE A 281 -15.83 -7.87 1.40
C ILE A 281 -16.10 -8.82 2.58
N ASP A 282 -17.37 -8.93 3.00
CA ASP A 282 -17.78 -9.85 4.08
C ASP A 282 -17.44 -11.31 3.74
N LEU A 283 -17.60 -11.71 2.48
CA LEU A 283 -17.21 -13.04 2.03
C LEU A 283 -15.70 -13.26 2.15
N ALA A 284 -14.88 -12.31 1.71
CA ALA A 284 -13.43 -12.41 1.84
C ALA A 284 -13.00 -12.51 3.31
N LEU A 285 -13.56 -11.65 4.17
CA LEU A 285 -13.27 -11.63 5.61
C LEU A 285 -13.68 -12.92 6.33
N ARG A 286 -14.73 -13.61 5.87
CA ARG A 286 -15.18 -14.90 6.43
C ARG A 286 -14.37 -16.08 5.93
N CYS A 287 -13.96 -16.06 4.67
CA CYS A 287 -13.22 -17.16 4.05
C CYS A 287 -11.74 -17.14 4.41
N LYS A 288 -11.14 -15.94 4.48
CA LYS A 288 -9.69 -15.83 4.76
C LYS A 288 -9.41 -15.89 6.25
N PRO A 289 -8.38 -16.63 6.67
CA PRO A 289 -7.91 -16.60 8.04
C PRO A 289 -7.54 -15.18 8.46
N ARG A 290 -7.72 -14.88 9.76
CA ARG A 290 -7.29 -13.62 10.34
C ARG A 290 -5.80 -13.38 10.06
N GLY A 291 -5.46 -12.21 9.55
CA GLY A 291 -4.09 -11.87 9.16
C GLY A 291 -3.81 -12.03 7.65
N ARG A 292 -4.77 -12.47 6.85
CA ARG A 292 -4.58 -12.70 5.41
C ARG A 292 -5.29 -11.71 4.49
N CYS A 293 -6.14 -10.83 5.03
CA CYS A 293 -6.71 -9.70 4.29
C CYS A 293 -5.89 -8.44 4.59
N VAL A 294 -5.37 -7.78 3.57
CA VAL A 294 -4.65 -6.50 3.68
C VAL A 294 -5.43 -5.41 2.95
N LEU A 295 -5.49 -4.22 3.53
CA LEU A 295 -6.04 -3.05 2.85
C LEU A 295 -5.00 -2.50 1.89
N VAL A 296 -5.46 -2.17 0.69
CA VAL A 296 -4.72 -1.42 -0.32
C VAL A 296 -5.60 -0.31 -0.84
N THR A 297 -5.02 0.83 -1.17
CA THR A 297 -5.83 1.93 -1.71
C THR A 297 -6.01 1.82 -3.21
N ASP A 298 -5.01 1.36 -3.93
CA ASP A 298 -4.96 1.48 -5.40
C ASP A 298 -5.18 2.95 -5.85
N ALA A 299 -4.65 3.87 -5.03
CA ALA A 299 -4.90 5.30 -5.14
C ALA A 299 -4.24 5.90 -6.37
N MET A 300 -4.98 6.79 -7.03
CA MET A 300 -4.50 7.58 -8.17
C MET A 300 -4.09 9.01 -7.71
N SER A 301 -3.83 9.90 -8.65
CA SER A 301 -3.35 11.27 -8.40
C SER A 301 -4.27 12.16 -7.56
N THR A 302 -5.54 11.80 -7.40
CA THR A 302 -6.55 12.61 -6.72
C THR A 302 -6.40 12.65 -5.21
N VAL A 303 -5.81 11.63 -4.59
CA VAL A 303 -5.62 11.57 -3.12
C VAL A 303 -4.68 12.69 -2.67
N GLY A 304 -5.13 13.48 -1.70
CA GLY A 304 -4.35 14.61 -1.18
C GLY A 304 -4.21 15.79 -2.16
N SER A 305 -5.05 15.84 -3.20
CA SER A 305 -5.06 16.93 -4.19
C SER A 305 -6.48 17.47 -4.42
N THR A 306 -6.58 18.55 -5.16
CA THR A 306 -7.87 19.15 -5.58
C THR A 306 -8.31 18.70 -6.97
N LEU A 307 -7.56 17.79 -7.60
CA LEU A 307 -7.85 17.31 -8.95
C LEU A 307 -9.18 16.55 -9.01
N GLN A 308 -10.02 16.91 -9.95
CA GLN A 308 -11.25 16.18 -10.26
C GLN A 308 -11.14 15.35 -11.53
N GLN A 309 -10.08 15.58 -12.31
CA GLN A 309 -9.83 14.92 -13.59
C GLN A 309 -8.33 14.88 -13.88
N PHE A 310 -7.86 13.81 -14.50
CA PHE A 310 -6.49 13.67 -14.96
C PHE A 310 -6.41 12.77 -16.19
N GLN A 311 -5.27 12.81 -16.89
CA GLN A 311 -4.98 11.90 -18.01
C GLN A 311 -4.26 10.66 -17.50
N PHE A 312 -4.67 9.49 -17.97
CA PHE A 312 -3.96 8.23 -17.76
C PHE A 312 -3.76 7.54 -19.13
N GLY A 313 -2.57 7.61 -19.67
CA GLY A 313 -2.29 7.23 -21.03
C GLY A 313 -3.12 8.07 -22.01
N SER A 314 -3.92 7.41 -22.85
CA SER A 314 -4.83 8.06 -23.79
C SER A 314 -6.23 8.34 -23.23
N GLN A 315 -6.50 7.94 -21.98
CA GLN A 315 -7.82 8.01 -21.38
C GLN A 315 -7.91 9.18 -20.41
N THR A 316 -9.08 9.81 -20.35
CA THR A 316 -9.41 10.78 -19.31
C THR A 316 -10.10 10.06 -18.16
N VAL A 317 -9.58 10.25 -16.95
CA VAL A 317 -10.16 9.72 -15.71
C VAL A 317 -10.80 10.85 -14.93
N THR A 318 -12.05 10.69 -14.55
CA THR A 318 -12.83 11.71 -13.84
C THR A 318 -13.29 11.19 -12.49
N LEU A 319 -13.11 12.02 -11.44
CA LEU A 319 -13.62 11.79 -10.10
C LEU A 319 -15.08 12.28 -10.01
N ARG A 320 -16.01 11.36 -9.71
CA ARG A 320 -17.42 11.68 -9.46
C ARG A 320 -17.91 10.88 -8.25
N ASN A 321 -18.42 11.56 -7.24
CA ASN A 321 -18.96 10.95 -6.01
C ASN A 321 -17.97 9.96 -5.36
N GLY A 322 -16.69 10.29 -5.30
CA GLY A 322 -15.64 9.45 -4.72
C GLY A 322 -15.14 8.31 -5.62
N CYS A 323 -15.69 8.17 -6.83
CA CYS A 323 -15.37 7.10 -7.76
C CYS A 323 -14.60 7.64 -8.97
N LEU A 324 -13.49 6.98 -9.33
CA LEU A 324 -12.69 7.28 -10.52
C LEU A 324 -13.10 6.39 -11.69
N LYS A 325 -13.47 7.01 -12.79
CA LYS A 325 -13.87 6.30 -14.03
C LYS A 325 -13.30 6.97 -15.25
N THR A 326 -13.00 6.13 -16.23
CA THR A 326 -12.75 6.56 -17.62
C THR A 326 -14.07 6.95 -18.32
N ASP A 327 -13.99 7.56 -19.50
CA ASP A 327 -15.17 7.99 -20.26
C ASP A 327 -16.07 6.82 -20.69
N ASP A 328 -15.52 5.61 -20.83
CA ASP A 328 -16.28 4.38 -21.11
C ASP A 328 -16.88 3.72 -19.86
N GLY A 329 -16.68 4.31 -18.68
CA GLY A 329 -17.23 3.84 -17.41
C GLY A 329 -16.39 2.81 -16.66
N THR A 330 -15.19 2.45 -17.17
CA THR A 330 -14.26 1.53 -16.50
C THR A 330 -13.72 2.20 -15.24
N LEU A 331 -13.65 1.45 -14.10
CA LEU A 331 -12.98 1.90 -12.90
C LEU A 331 -11.47 2.05 -13.17
N ALA A 332 -10.87 3.13 -12.69
CA ALA A 332 -9.48 3.49 -12.96
C ALA A 332 -8.74 3.78 -11.66
N GLY A 333 -8.37 2.74 -10.92
CA GLY A 333 -7.88 2.86 -9.56
C GLY A 333 -8.89 3.57 -8.67
N SER A 334 -8.46 4.12 -7.55
CA SER A 334 -9.33 4.73 -6.54
C SER A 334 -8.95 6.17 -6.17
N ALA A 335 -9.89 6.86 -5.52
CA ALA A 335 -9.65 8.10 -4.77
C ALA A 335 -9.57 7.82 -3.24
N LEU A 336 -9.37 6.56 -2.86
CA LEU A 336 -9.37 6.08 -1.49
C LEU A 336 -8.08 6.45 -0.77
N ASP A 337 -8.19 6.97 0.42
CA ASP A 337 -7.10 7.05 1.38
C ASP A 337 -7.20 5.94 2.44
N MET A 338 -6.11 5.61 3.12
CA MET A 338 -6.05 4.44 3.99
C MET A 338 -6.92 4.57 5.24
N ILE A 339 -7.00 5.77 5.86
CA ILE A 339 -7.87 5.92 7.05
C ILE A 339 -9.35 5.82 6.69
N SER A 340 -9.73 6.21 5.47
CA SER A 340 -11.09 6.02 4.96
C SER A 340 -11.43 4.55 4.77
N ALA A 341 -10.49 3.75 4.23
CA ALA A 341 -10.66 2.29 4.14
C ALA A 341 -10.84 1.65 5.52
N VAL A 342 -10.02 2.03 6.49
CA VAL A 342 -10.13 1.55 7.88
C VAL A 342 -11.49 1.91 8.49
N LYS A 343 -11.95 3.17 8.32
CA LYS A 343 -13.26 3.61 8.81
C LYS A 343 -14.40 2.79 8.20
N LEU A 344 -14.36 2.53 6.90
CA LEU A 344 -15.37 1.71 6.22
C LEU A 344 -15.38 0.27 6.73
N CYS A 345 -14.22 -0.33 6.99
CA CYS A 345 -14.11 -1.64 7.60
C CYS A 345 -14.81 -1.70 8.96
N ILE A 346 -14.62 -0.70 9.81
CA ILE A 346 -15.25 -0.64 11.14
C ILE A 346 -16.74 -0.36 11.02
N GLN A 347 -17.15 0.66 10.27
CA GLN A 347 -18.51 1.20 10.25
C GLN A 347 -19.48 0.35 9.42
N GLN A 348 -19.03 -0.22 8.31
CA GLN A 348 -19.90 -0.96 7.37
C GLN A 348 -19.76 -2.47 7.51
N HIS A 349 -18.57 -2.97 7.87
CA HIS A 349 -18.32 -4.41 7.98
C HIS A 349 -18.24 -4.91 9.43
N GLY A 350 -18.40 -4.01 10.42
CA GLY A 350 -18.43 -4.38 11.84
C GLY A 350 -17.13 -4.99 12.35
N LEU A 351 -16.01 -4.72 11.69
CA LEU A 351 -14.69 -5.16 12.17
C LEU A 351 -14.35 -4.44 13.48
N ALA A 352 -13.71 -5.17 14.39
CA ALA A 352 -13.09 -4.55 15.55
C ALA A 352 -12.00 -3.56 15.08
N PRO A 353 -11.91 -2.35 15.70
CA PRO A 353 -10.94 -1.34 15.29
C PRO A 353 -9.51 -1.87 15.18
N GLU A 354 -9.10 -2.72 16.12
CA GLU A 354 -7.77 -3.33 16.14
C GLU A 354 -7.50 -4.20 14.92
N ASP A 355 -8.48 -4.91 14.38
CA ASP A 355 -8.32 -5.72 13.18
C ASP A 355 -8.26 -4.85 11.92
N ALA A 356 -9.10 -3.82 11.83
CA ALA A 356 -9.05 -2.86 10.72
C ALA A 356 -7.68 -2.13 10.68
N PHE A 357 -7.14 -1.73 11.84
CA PHE A 357 -5.80 -1.14 11.91
C PHE A 357 -4.70 -2.14 11.49
N ARG A 358 -4.81 -3.42 11.91
CA ARG A 358 -3.84 -4.44 11.51
C ARG A 358 -3.90 -4.77 10.02
N MET A 359 -5.08 -4.74 9.39
CA MET A 359 -5.22 -4.86 7.94
C MET A 359 -4.47 -3.77 7.18
N ALA A 360 -4.33 -2.59 7.77
CA ALA A 360 -3.61 -1.47 7.18
C ALA A 360 -2.14 -1.37 7.64
N SER A 361 -1.67 -2.14 8.63
CA SER A 361 -0.34 -1.95 9.21
C SER A 361 0.41 -3.26 9.42
N THR A 362 0.02 -4.08 10.38
CA THR A 362 0.73 -5.31 10.77
C THR A 362 0.73 -6.35 9.65
N TRP A 363 -0.43 -6.62 9.06
CA TRP A 363 -0.55 -7.68 8.07
C TRP A 363 0.13 -7.37 6.74
N PRO A 364 0.12 -6.13 6.19
CA PRO A 364 0.98 -5.79 5.06
C PRO A 364 2.48 -5.86 5.40
N ALA A 365 2.89 -5.51 6.63
CA ALA A 365 4.27 -5.71 7.07
C ALA A 365 4.66 -7.21 7.08
N ASP A 366 3.77 -8.08 7.56
CA ASP A 366 3.98 -9.53 7.59
C ASP A 366 4.07 -10.11 6.15
N LEU A 367 3.24 -9.64 5.21
CA LEU A 367 3.35 -10.01 3.80
C LEU A 367 4.73 -9.65 3.22
N LEU A 368 5.29 -8.50 3.60
CA LEU A 368 6.64 -8.10 3.20
C LEU A 368 7.75 -8.82 3.98
N GLY A 369 7.43 -9.50 5.09
CA GLY A 369 8.42 -10.13 5.98
C GLY A 369 9.14 -9.13 6.88
N ARG A 370 8.52 -7.98 7.20
CA ARG A 370 9.08 -6.89 8.02
C ARG A 370 8.54 -6.94 9.44
N ALA A 371 9.19 -7.72 10.29
CA ALA A 371 8.84 -7.83 11.70
C ALA A 371 9.10 -6.54 12.53
N ASP A 372 9.88 -5.62 12.00
CA ASP A 372 10.22 -4.33 12.60
C ASP A 372 9.26 -3.20 12.23
N LEU A 373 8.24 -3.46 11.41
CA LEU A 373 7.23 -2.49 10.95
C LEU A 373 5.81 -2.91 11.33
N GLY A 374 4.88 -1.96 11.27
CA GLY A 374 3.44 -2.21 11.41
C GLY A 374 3.01 -2.69 12.80
N ARG A 375 3.82 -2.45 13.84
CA ARG A 375 3.55 -2.87 15.22
C ARG A 375 4.17 -1.94 16.25
N ILE A 376 3.53 -1.83 17.42
CA ILE A 376 4.06 -1.10 18.56
C ILE A 376 4.67 -2.14 19.52
N ALA A 377 5.98 -2.34 19.38
CA ALA A 377 6.74 -3.30 20.19
C ALA A 377 8.17 -2.78 20.37
N PRO A 378 8.87 -3.12 21.48
CA PRO A 378 10.26 -2.75 21.65
C PRO A 378 11.13 -3.24 20.49
N GLY A 379 12.01 -2.37 19.98
CA GLY A 379 12.86 -2.63 18.81
C GLY A 379 12.21 -2.31 17.46
N ALA A 380 10.88 -2.16 17.38
CA ALA A 380 10.20 -1.76 16.14
C ALA A 380 10.50 -0.30 15.77
N SER A 381 10.37 0.03 14.50
CA SER A 381 10.41 1.41 14.02
C SER A 381 9.28 2.22 14.64
N ALA A 382 9.57 3.43 15.06
CA ALA A 382 8.56 4.35 15.55
C ALA A 382 7.79 5.00 14.37
N ASP A 383 7.12 4.16 13.60
CA ASP A 383 6.15 4.53 12.59
C ASP A 383 4.77 4.43 13.22
N LEU A 384 4.19 5.55 13.58
CA LEU A 384 3.03 5.62 14.45
C LEU A 384 2.01 6.62 13.92
N LEU A 385 0.75 6.47 14.36
CA LEU A 385 -0.32 7.43 14.14
C LEU A 385 -0.98 7.77 15.47
N ARG A 386 -1.24 9.07 15.68
CA ARG A 386 -2.20 9.56 16.64
C ARG A 386 -3.54 9.76 15.96
N LEU A 387 -4.56 9.04 16.41
CA LEU A 387 -5.93 9.19 15.92
C LEU A 387 -6.82 9.66 17.06
N SER A 388 -7.73 10.59 16.77
CA SER A 388 -8.80 10.93 17.70
C SER A 388 -9.76 9.75 17.88
N PRO A 389 -10.66 9.77 18.88
CA PRO A 389 -11.68 8.73 19.07
C PRO A 389 -12.58 8.50 17.85
N ASP A 390 -12.82 9.53 17.03
CA ASP A 390 -13.55 9.48 15.75
C ASP A 390 -12.65 9.19 14.54
N LEU A 391 -11.43 8.71 14.82
CA LEU A 391 -10.46 8.26 13.83
C LEU A 391 -9.99 9.35 12.84
N GLN A 392 -9.84 10.60 13.32
CA GLN A 392 -9.14 11.64 12.56
C GLN A 392 -7.63 11.53 12.78
N VAL A 393 -6.84 11.57 11.72
CA VAL A 393 -5.38 11.55 11.82
C VAL A 393 -4.88 12.90 12.33
N LYS A 394 -4.41 12.96 13.57
CA LYS A 394 -3.89 14.18 14.20
C LYS A 394 -2.39 14.35 14.02
N ALA A 395 -1.65 13.24 14.04
CA ALA A 395 -0.21 13.23 13.81
C ALA A 395 0.25 11.88 13.28
N SER A 396 1.37 11.89 12.59
CA SER A 396 2.07 10.68 12.16
C SER A 396 3.55 10.76 12.51
N TRP A 397 4.15 9.64 12.84
CA TRP A 397 5.60 9.48 13.01
C TRP A 397 6.12 8.56 11.94
N LEU A 398 7.23 8.93 11.33
CA LEU A 398 8.01 8.08 10.42
C LEU A 398 9.43 7.99 10.97
N SER A 399 9.80 6.80 11.44
CA SER A 399 11.09 6.57 12.14
C SER A 399 11.34 7.61 13.25
N GLY A 400 10.31 7.86 14.07
CA GLY A 400 10.31 8.82 15.17
C GLY A 400 10.14 10.30 14.78
N ALA A 401 10.21 10.64 13.50
CA ALA A 401 10.00 12.03 13.05
C ALA A 401 8.50 12.33 12.94
N MET A 402 8.02 13.20 13.84
CA MET A 402 6.61 13.58 13.94
C MET A 402 6.22 14.63 12.89
N GLN A 403 5.02 14.50 12.35
CA GLN A 403 4.31 15.50 11.57
C GLN A 403 2.88 15.60 12.08
N THR A 404 2.43 16.83 12.37
CA THR A 404 1.03 17.09 12.74
C THR A 404 0.19 17.30 11.48
N HIS A 405 -1.09 16.89 11.56
CA HIS A 405 -2.06 17.06 10.51
C HIS A 405 -3.23 17.89 11.06
N VAL A 406 -3.70 18.84 10.28
CA VAL A 406 -4.77 19.80 10.64
C VAL A 406 -6.04 19.42 9.86
#